data_b9cdf6032a226192fc822481617bfb18
#
_entry.id   b9cdf6032a226192fc822481617bfb18
#
_cell.length_a   1.000
_cell.length_b   1.000
_cell.length_c   1.000
_cell.angle_alpha   90.00
_cell.angle_beta   90.00
_cell.angle_gamma   90.00
#
_symmetry.space_group_name_H-M   'P 1'
#
loop_
_entity.id
_entity.type
_entity.pdbx_description
1 polymer ?
#
loop_
_entity_poly.entity_id
_entity_poly.type
_entity_poly.pdbx_seq_one_letter_code
_entity_poly.pdbx_strand_id
1 'polypeptide(L)'
;MKKFFKKHKALVIVLVVVGLICWGIGSLIHKAKVMGEEMLASMQSETVTVERRNLVSAVPATGKISSVNTGTVIAEVSGVDVVSVLFAEGDYVNAGDLVCVLSTEDLEKNLAQAEASTENSVASANISVNSASRNLKSAQTQSAVTAERYEQQLKETEQDIKDYENMRDQSSDQYWSALGEANKYKDLVTSTSAKIAALKTQQQSIDPDVSAGEYGTVTSDIATLTVQLNSYQASYAEYNAAASEHLANYNSYVAKIEQLESSKDSVKQNYEDAQRSNESNVAASRDSVASARLSKENAQMTADNQVDQIKDQIEACNVYAPISGIVTSVSVKEGDKYAGTQILTIEDTSAYEIVTEIDEYDIGKIKTGQKVVIKTNGTGDEMLEGHVKSVAPRATVPIAGTTSGNVTYKVVIAVDTKNEALRLDMTAKLSIVLSETDNTLTVPYDSLIYDDDNNPYVEKVLEDGTVENVYVTVGVTNDYYAEVSSENLKEGDTVNVKRDLSEVFDFNALLEEAGAEGGM
;
A
#
# COMPACT_ATOMS: atom_id res chain seq x y z
N MET A 1 -38.63 94.67 70.96
CA MET A 1 -38.30 94.27 69.58
C MET A 1 -37.39 95.22 68.78
N LYS A 2 -37.27 96.49 69.07
CA LYS A 2 -36.43 97.45 68.30
C LYS A 2 -34.87 97.39 68.59
N LYS A 3 -34.38 96.70 69.62
CA LYS A 3 -32.95 96.55 69.89
C LYS A 3 -32.31 95.34 69.31
N PHE A 4 -33.04 94.28 68.88
CA PHE A 4 -32.54 93.07 68.28
C PHE A 4 -32.18 93.30 66.81
N PHE A 5 -32.94 94.09 66.06
CA PHE A 5 -32.70 94.35 64.63
C PHE A 5 -31.49 95.23 64.32
N LYS A 6 -30.95 96.01 65.32
CA LYS A 6 -29.80 96.89 65.08
C LYS A 6 -28.43 96.11 65.11
N LYS A 7 -28.39 94.93 65.76
CA LYS A 7 -27.15 94.15 65.97
C LYS A 7 -26.91 93.08 64.87
N HIS A 8 -27.95 92.76 64.09
CA HIS A 8 -27.84 91.72 63.06
C HIS A 8 -28.15 92.19 61.63
N LYS A 9 -28.18 93.54 61.39
CA LYS A 9 -28.46 94.04 60.01
C LYS A 9 -27.49 93.51 58.96
N ALA A 10 -26.24 93.32 59.31
CA ALA A 10 -25.27 92.77 58.38
C ALA A 10 -25.54 91.27 58.03
N LEU A 11 -26.00 90.51 59.02
CA LEU A 11 -26.30 89.07 58.81
C LEU A 11 -27.57 88.85 57.99
N VAL A 12 -28.56 89.70 58.20
CA VAL A 12 -29.84 89.61 57.37
C VAL A 12 -29.55 90.06 55.93
N ILE A 13 -28.73 91.12 55.74
CA ILE A 13 -28.32 91.51 54.37
C ILE A 13 -27.54 90.41 53.66
N VAL A 14 -26.62 89.74 54.38
CA VAL A 14 -25.84 88.62 53.81
C VAL A 14 -26.80 87.46 53.43
N LEU A 15 -27.77 87.07 54.26
CA LEU A 15 -28.72 86.02 53.97
C LEU A 15 -29.66 86.39 52.78
N VAL A 16 -30.08 87.62 52.62
CA VAL A 16 -30.88 88.07 51.47
C VAL A 16 -30.03 88.09 50.20
N VAL A 17 -28.77 88.51 50.28
CA VAL A 17 -27.86 88.48 49.11
C VAL A 17 -27.54 87.09 48.73
N VAL A 18 -27.29 86.17 49.65
CA VAL A 18 -27.06 84.73 49.36
C VAL A 18 -28.32 84.06 48.75
N GLY A 19 -29.53 84.41 49.28
CA GLY A 19 -30.78 83.96 48.74
C GLY A 19 -31.02 84.41 47.29
N LEU A 20 -30.67 85.67 46.97
CA LEU A 20 -30.77 86.22 45.61
C LEU A 20 -29.75 85.63 44.67
N ILE A 21 -28.55 85.33 45.15
CA ILE A 21 -27.51 84.64 44.39
C ILE A 21 -27.96 83.20 44.10
N CYS A 22 -28.47 82.47 45.10
CA CYS A 22 -28.95 81.08 44.88
C CYS A 22 -30.18 81.07 43.95
N TRP A 23 -31.09 82.08 44.06
CA TRP A 23 -32.17 82.16 43.12
C TRP A 23 -31.72 82.52 41.69
N GLY A 24 -30.72 83.40 41.55
CA GLY A 24 -30.10 83.75 40.27
C GLY A 24 -29.38 82.55 39.63
N ILE A 25 -28.66 81.81 40.41
CA ILE A 25 -27.94 80.57 39.94
C ILE A 25 -29.00 79.48 39.55
N GLY A 26 -30.02 79.26 40.37
CA GLY A 26 -31.12 78.33 40.07
C GLY A 26 -31.86 78.66 38.77
N SER A 27 -32.14 79.99 38.54
CA SER A 27 -32.72 80.45 37.31
C SER A 27 -31.83 80.31 36.07
N LEU A 28 -30.54 80.53 36.25
CA LEU A 28 -29.52 80.32 35.18
C LEU A 28 -29.39 78.85 34.81
N ILE A 29 -29.34 77.95 35.80
CA ILE A 29 -29.27 76.49 35.59
C ILE A 29 -30.57 76.00 34.90
N HIS A 30 -31.71 76.48 35.30
CA HIS A 30 -32.98 76.13 34.66
C HIS A 30 -33.05 76.61 33.19
N LYS A 31 -32.65 77.84 32.90
CA LYS A 31 -32.54 78.35 31.53
C LYS A 31 -31.47 77.61 30.70
N ALA A 32 -30.34 77.30 31.28
CA ALA A 32 -29.27 76.52 30.58
C ALA A 32 -29.77 75.11 30.25
N LYS A 33 -30.54 74.47 31.16
CA LYS A 33 -31.12 73.16 30.94
C LYS A 33 -32.16 73.12 29.81
N VAL A 34 -33.10 74.10 29.81
CA VAL A 34 -34.09 74.24 28.77
C VAL A 34 -33.48 74.60 27.42
N MET A 35 -32.46 75.48 27.39
CA MET A 35 -31.74 75.86 26.18
C MET A 35 -30.87 74.76 25.68
N GLY A 36 -30.34 73.91 26.58
CA GLY A 36 -29.61 72.70 26.22
C GLY A 36 -30.51 71.65 25.61
N GLU A 37 -31.71 71.44 26.15
CA GLU A 37 -32.69 70.48 25.60
C GLU A 37 -33.22 70.94 24.25
N GLU A 38 -33.50 72.25 24.03
CA GLU A 38 -33.88 72.80 22.72
C GLU A 38 -32.68 72.75 21.69
N MET A 39 -31.44 72.96 22.11
CA MET A 39 -30.31 72.90 21.25
C MET A 39 -29.96 71.44 20.90
N LEU A 40 -30.10 70.47 21.81
CA LEU A 40 -29.98 69.04 21.54
C LEU A 40 -31.11 68.57 20.57
N ALA A 41 -32.31 68.99 20.75
CA ALA A 41 -33.44 68.67 19.87
C ALA A 41 -33.24 69.22 18.44
N SER A 42 -32.69 70.44 18.30
CA SER A 42 -32.38 71.01 16.97
C SER A 42 -31.13 70.40 16.27
N MET A 43 -30.23 69.76 17.02
CA MET A 43 -29.08 69.03 16.45
C MET A 43 -29.40 67.57 16.09
N GLN A 44 -30.52 67.03 16.51
CA GLN A 44 -30.91 65.62 16.33
C GLN A 44 -31.65 65.32 15.04
N SER A 45 -32.02 66.27 14.21
CA SER A 45 -32.73 66.02 12.95
C SER A 45 -32.03 66.71 11.80
N GLU A 46 -31.27 65.93 11.07
CA GLU A 46 -30.74 66.27 9.73
C GLU A 46 -31.70 65.72 8.70
N THR A 47 -32.04 66.51 7.72
CA THR A 47 -32.93 66.06 6.64
C THR A 47 -32.11 65.69 5.41
N VAL A 48 -32.37 64.52 4.82
CA VAL A 48 -31.71 64.01 3.62
C VAL A 48 -32.74 63.77 2.52
N THR A 49 -32.40 64.13 1.31
CA THR A 49 -33.24 63.91 0.12
C THR A 49 -33.16 62.43 -0.30
N VAL A 50 -34.32 61.85 -0.57
CA VAL A 50 -34.44 60.49 -1.11
C VAL A 50 -34.00 60.48 -2.56
N GLU A 51 -33.02 59.69 -2.88
CA GLU A 51 -32.42 59.57 -4.22
C GLU A 51 -32.43 58.15 -4.73
N ARG A 52 -32.40 58.00 -6.05
CA ARG A 52 -32.15 56.70 -6.65
C ARG A 52 -30.66 56.44 -6.79
N ARG A 53 -30.22 55.30 -6.30
CA ARG A 53 -28.81 54.88 -6.34
C ARG A 53 -28.71 53.40 -6.66
N ASN A 54 -27.55 52.99 -7.14
CA ASN A 54 -27.19 51.57 -7.13
C ASN A 54 -26.75 51.22 -5.72
N LEU A 55 -27.39 50.21 -5.16
CA LEU A 55 -27.09 49.75 -3.82
C LEU A 55 -26.51 48.35 -3.84
N VAL A 56 -25.35 48.19 -3.27
CA VAL A 56 -24.64 46.91 -3.15
C VAL A 56 -24.47 46.57 -1.67
N SER A 57 -24.99 45.44 -1.31
CA SER A 57 -24.70 44.81 0.00
C SER A 57 -23.55 43.84 -0.21
N ALA A 58 -22.47 44.00 0.54
CA ALA A 58 -21.26 43.17 0.40
C ALA A 58 -20.61 42.92 1.76
N VAL A 59 -19.95 41.77 1.88
CA VAL A 59 -19.11 41.45 3.02
C VAL A 59 -17.70 41.88 2.67
N PRO A 60 -17.08 42.82 3.44
CA PRO A 60 -15.71 43.21 3.24
C PRO A 60 -14.79 42.13 3.81
N ALA A 61 -13.71 41.84 3.09
CA ALA A 61 -12.70 40.91 3.53
C ALA A 61 -11.31 41.34 3.04
N THR A 62 -10.27 40.75 3.61
CA THR A 62 -8.90 40.94 3.16
C THR A 62 -8.25 39.57 2.98
N GLY A 63 -7.61 39.37 1.84
CA GLY A 63 -6.95 38.12 1.53
C GLY A 63 -5.57 38.32 0.90
N LYS A 64 -4.86 37.23 0.67
CA LYS A 64 -3.60 37.21 -0.06
C LYS A 64 -3.78 36.53 -1.42
N ILE A 65 -3.15 37.10 -2.44
CA ILE A 65 -3.07 36.51 -3.77
C ILE A 65 -2.15 35.31 -3.71
N SER A 66 -2.60 34.17 -4.17
CA SER A 66 -1.85 32.93 -4.30
C SER A 66 -1.98 32.35 -5.71
N SER A 67 -1.11 31.45 -6.07
CA SER A 67 -1.23 30.69 -7.29
C SER A 67 -2.30 29.60 -7.16
N VAL A 68 -2.83 29.16 -8.29
CA VAL A 68 -3.77 28.04 -8.34
C VAL A 68 -3.06 26.72 -8.06
N ASN A 69 -1.83 26.58 -8.55
CA ASN A 69 -1.02 25.38 -8.37
C ASN A 69 0.38 25.76 -7.89
N THR A 70 0.85 25.07 -6.87
CA THR A 70 2.24 25.18 -6.38
C THR A 70 2.92 23.83 -6.52
N GLY A 71 4.03 23.77 -7.22
CA GLY A 71 4.89 22.60 -7.36
C GLY A 71 6.15 22.74 -6.52
N THR A 72 6.28 21.88 -5.53
CA THR A 72 7.52 21.76 -4.76
C THR A 72 8.41 20.72 -5.42
N VAL A 73 9.62 21.11 -5.80
CA VAL A 73 10.60 20.21 -6.41
C VAL A 73 11.48 19.61 -5.34
N ILE A 74 11.47 18.29 -5.26
CA ILE A 74 12.26 17.48 -4.33
C ILE A 74 12.83 16.32 -5.13
N ALA A 75 14.12 15.98 -4.97
CA ALA A 75 14.69 14.78 -5.55
C ALA A 75 14.49 13.57 -4.62
N GLU A 76 14.30 12.40 -5.20
CA GLU A 76 14.12 11.14 -4.46
C GLU A 76 15.44 10.57 -3.91
N VAL A 77 16.57 11.22 -4.19
CA VAL A 77 17.89 10.87 -3.67
C VAL A 77 18.34 11.86 -2.60
N SER A 78 19.25 11.46 -1.76
CA SER A 78 19.83 12.34 -0.74
C SER A 78 21.29 11.95 -0.46
N GLY A 79 22.04 12.88 0.14
CA GLY A 79 23.44 12.64 0.46
C GLY A 79 24.41 12.80 -0.72
N VAL A 80 23.93 13.30 -1.86
CA VAL A 80 24.70 13.61 -3.07
C VAL A 80 24.94 15.11 -3.20
N ASP A 81 25.94 15.52 -3.92
CA ASP A 81 26.27 16.93 -4.11
C ASP A 81 25.44 17.54 -5.25
N VAL A 82 25.05 18.82 -5.11
CA VAL A 82 24.39 19.60 -6.15
C VAL A 82 25.44 20.01 -7.19
N VAL A 83 25.30 19.52 -8.42
CA VAL A 83 26.20 19.86 -9.53
C VAL A 83 25.82 21.20 -10.14
N SER A 84 24.54 21.41 -10.42
CA SER A 84 24.06 22.67 -10.99
C SER A 84 22.57 22.89 -10.70
N VAL A 85 22.19 24.16 -10.57
CA VAL A 85 20.80 24.62 -10.54
C VAL A 85 20.60 25.50 -11.76
N LEU A 86 19.69 25.12 -12.66
CA LEU A 86 19.57 25.69 -14.00
C LEU A 86 18.66 26.92 -14.08
N PHE A 87 17.86 27.17 -13.04
CA PHE A 87 16.91 28.28 -12.96
C PHE A 87 17.10 29.07 -11.68
N ALA A 88 16.93 30.37 -11.76
CA ALA A 88 16.96 31.29 -10.65
C ALA A 88 15.54 31.73 -10.24
N GLU A 89 15.43 32.38 -9.07
CA GLU A 89 14.16 33.00 -8.65
C GLU A 89 13.72 34.05 -9.67
N GLY A 90 12.48 33.95 -10.11
CA GLY A 90 11.87 34.80 -11.14
C GLY A 90 11.89 34.22 -12.56
N ASP A 91 12.63 33.16 -12.81
CA ASP A 91 12.62 32.48 -14.11
C ASP A 91 11.33 31.70 -14.34
N TYR A 92 10.93 31.62 -15.62
CA TYR A 92 9.80 30.77 -16.02
C TYR A 92 10.30 29.40 -16.47
N VAL A 93 9.66 28.34 -15.99
CA VAL A 93 9.95 26.95 -16.35
C VAL A 93 8.71 26.26 -16.90
N ASN A 94 8.92 25.31 -17.82
CA ASN A 94 7.84 24.44 -18.29
C ASN A 94 7.86 23.11 -17.53
N ALA A 95 6.71 22.49 -17.42
CA ALA A 95 6.64 21.12 -16.88
C ALA A 95 7.52 20.18 -17.70
N GLY A 96 8.38 19.40 -17.01
CA GLY A 96 9.35 18.52 -17.64
C GLY A 96 10.71 19.14 -17.96
N ASP A 97 10.92 20.44 -17.74
CA ASP A 97 12.25 21.05 -17.85
C ASP A 97 13.18 20.54 -16.76
N LEU A 98 14.44 20.28 -17.10
CA LEU A 98 15.48 19.92 -16.14
C LEU A 98 15.84 21.15 -15.30
N VAL A 99 15.63 21.08 -13.99
CA VAL A 99 15.80 22.24 -13.09
C VAL A 99 17.02 22.12 -12.19
N CYS A 100 17.44 20.91 -11.87
CA CYS A 100 18.62 20.67 -11.05
C CYS A 100 19.30 19.37 -11.45
N VAL A 101 20.61 19.36 -11.40
CA VAL A 101 21.44 18.16 -11.61
C VAL A 101 22.20 17.86 -10.32
N LEU A 102 22.04 16.65 -9.83
CA LEU A 102 22.76 16.11 -8.67
C LEU A 102 23.88 15.18 -9.13
N SER A 103 24.92 15.01 -8.32
CA SER A 103 26.08 14.20 -8.66
C SER A 103 25.73 12.71 -8.69
N THR A 104 26.13 12.03 -9.77
CA THR A 104 25.98 10.56 -9.94
C THR A 104 27.24 9.79 -9.61
N GLU A 105 28.38 10.47 -9.34
CA GLU A 105 29.70 9.84 -9.27
C GLU A 105 29.76 8.67 -8.26
N ASP A 106 29.25 8.87 -7.05
CA ASP A 106 29.25 7.81 -6.02
C ASP A 106 28.21 6.73 -6.31
N LEU A 107 27.09 7.07 -6.92
CA LEU A 107 26.06 6.12 -7.36
C LEU A 107 26.58 5.23 -8.50
N GLU A 108 27.31 5.80 -9.46
CA GLU A 108 27.94 5.04 -10.56
C GLU A 108 29.01 4.08 -10.05
N LYS A 109 29.80 4.46 -9.05
CA LYS A 109 30.74 3.55 -8.35
C LYS A 109 29.97 2.41 -7.66
N ASN A 110 28.90 2.74 -6.96
CA ASN A 110 28.05 1.76 -6.30
C ASN A 110 27.38 0.82 -7.32
N LEU A 111 26.95 1.35 -8.47
CA LEU A 111 26.41 0.55 -9.57
C LEU A 111 27.44 -0.45 -10.09
N ALA A 112 28.65 0.00 -10.40
CA ALA A 112 29.71 -0.88 -10.87
C ALA A 112 30.04 -1.98 -9.85
N GLN A 113 30.04 -1.66 -8.55
CA GLN A 113 30.24 -2.63 -7.48
C GLN A 113 29.07 -3.61 -7.37
N ALA A 114 27.83 -3.15 -7.50
CA ALA A 114 26.64 -3.99 -7.49
C ALA A 114 26.63 -4.95 -8.70
N GLU A 115 26.95 -4.46 -9.89
CA GLU A 115 27.08 -5.28 -11.12
C GLU A 115 28.14 -6.38 -10.96
N ALA A 116 29.33 -6.04 -10.45
CA ALA A 116 30.39 -7.04 -10.17
C ALA A 116 29.95 -8.07 -9.11
N SER A 117 29.24 -7.64 -8.07
CA SER A 117 28.67 -8.53 -7.05
C SER A 117 27.62 -9.47 -7.62
N THR A 118 26.77 -8.95 -8.51
CA THR A 118 25.75 -9.70 -9.26
C THR A 118 26.39 -10.80 -10.09
N GLU A 119 27.41 -10.47 -10.88
CA GLU A 119 28.14 -11.43 -11.72
C GLU A 119 28.72 -12.57 -10.86
N ASN A 120 29.36 -12.24 -9.74
CA ASN A 120 29.94 -13.23 -8.83
C ASN A 120 28.86 -14.12 -8.17
N SER A 121 27.74 -13.55 -7.78
CA SER A 121 26.62 -14.29 -7.16
C SER A 121 26.00 -15.27 -8.17
N VAL A 122 25.75 -14.82 -9.38
CA VAL A 122 25.21 -15.67 -10.47
C VAL A 122 26.22 -16.75 -10.87
N ALA A 123 27.51 -16.43 -10.95
CA ALA A 123 28.56 -17.41 -11.22
C ALA A 123 28.60 -18.50 -10.14
N SER A 124 28.56 -18.15 -8.87
CA SER A 124 28.52 -19.10 -7.74
C SER A 124 27.26 -19.97 -7.79
N ALA A 125 26.10 -19.40 -8.07
CA ALA A 125 24.86 -20.15 -8.23
C ALA A 125 24.92 -21.12 -9.43
N ASN A 126 25.51 -20.71 -10.55
CA ASN A 126 25.75 -21.58 -11.72
C ASN A 126 26.65 -22.79 -11.37
N ILE A 127 27.70 -22.57 -10.57
CA ILE A 127 28.57 -23.68 -10.08
C ILE A 127 27.75 -24.67 -9.27
N SER A 128 26.85 -24.18 -8.40
CA SER A 128 25.97 -25.03 -7.58
C SER A 128 25.01 -25.85 -8.44
N VAL A 129 24.35 -25.25 -9.45
CA VAL A 129 23.49 -25.96 -10.42
C VAL A 129 24.28 -27.03 -11.19
N ASN A 130 25.48 -26.71 -11.65
CA ASN A 130 26.34 -27.64 -12.39
C ASN A 130 26.80 -28.80 -11.51
N SER A 131 27.10 -28.54 -10.23
CA SER A 131 27.46 -29.59 -9.27
C SER A 131 26.27 -30.53 -9.00
N ALA A 132 25.09 -29.99 -8.71
CA ALA A 132 23.88 -30.79 -8.52
C ALA A 132 23.54 -31.62 -9.78
N SER A 133 23.68 -31.04 -10.97
CA SER A 133 23.46 -31.74 -12.24
C SER A 133 24.44 -32.89 -12.48
N ARG A 134 25.71 -32.72 -12.11
CA ARG A 134 26.71 -33.83 -12.15
C ARG A 134 26.32 -34.93 -11.19
N ASN A 135 25.88 -34.60 -9.97
CA ASN A 135 25.45 -35.60 -8.99
C ASN A 135 24.25 -36.39 -9.47
N LEU A 136 23.26 -35.72 -10.09
CA LEU A 136 22.12 -36.39 -10.71
C LEU A 136 22.57 -37.37 -11.82
N LYS A 137 23.44 -36.92 -12.70
CA LYS A 137 23.99 -37.78 -13.77
C LYS A 137 24.74 -38.98 -13.19
N SER A 138 25.53 -38.80 -12.14
CA SER A 138 26.22 -39.87 -11.45
C SER A 138 25.26 -40.87 -10.82
N ALA A 139 24.18 -40.39 -10.14
CA ALA A 139 23.16 -41.27 -9.57
C ALA A 139 22.43 -42.08 -10.65
N GLN A 140 22.07 -41.46 -11.78
CA GLN A 140 21.46 -42.15 -12.93
C GLN A 140 22.39 -43.22 -13.53
N THR A 141 23.67 -42.89 -13.70
CA THR A 141 24.67 -43.86 -14.22
C THR A 141 24.85 -45.01 -13.26
N GLN A 142 24.95 -44.77 -11.94
CA GLN A 142 25.06 -45.81 -10.93
C GLN A 142 23.82 -46.73 -10.91
N SER A 143 22.62 -46.15 -11.08
CA SER A 143 21.39 -46.93 -11.20
C SER A 143 21.42 -47.87 -12.40
N ALA A 144 21.84 -47.38 -13.58
CA ALA A 144 21.94 -48.17 -14.79
C ALA A 144 22.97 -49.31 -14.66
N VAL A 145 24.17 -49.02 -14.14
CA VAL A 145 25.22 -50.02 -13.90
C VAL A 145 24.77 -51.11 -12.90
N THR A 146 24.04 -50.68 -11.86
CA THR A 146 23.50 -51.62 -10.87
C THR A 146 22.44 -52.55 -11.51
N ALA A 147 21.55 -52.01 -12.34
CA ALA A 147 20.56 -52.82 -13.05
C ALA A 147 21.22 -53.85 -13.97
N GLU A 148 22.16 -53.43 -14.81
CA GLU A 148 22.89 -54.32 -15.74
C GLU A 148 23.62 -55.46 -15.00
N ARG A 149 24.27 -55.16 -13.88
CA ARG A 149 24.93 -56.17 -13.06
C ARG A 149 23.97 -57.23 -12.52
N TYR A 150 22.82 -56.83 -11.99
CA TYR A 150 21.84 -57.79 -11.46
C TYR A 150 21.16 -58.60 -12.58
N GLU A 151 20.87 -57.99 -13.71
CA GLU A 151 20.32 -58.70 -14.88
C GLU A 151 21.29 -59.76 -15.39
N GLN A 152 22.57 -59.46 -15.41
CA GLN A 152 23.62 -60.43 -15.78
C GLN A 152 23.70 -61.58 -14.77
N GLN A 153 23.68 -61.29 -13.46
CA GLN A 153 23.67 -62.34 -12.43
C GLN A 153 22.46 -63.27 -12.52
N LEU A 154 21.27 -62.69 -12.77
CA LEU A 154 20.03 -63.48 -12.96
C LEU A 154 20.17 -64.40 -14.16
N LYS A 155 20.64 -63.88 -15.28
CA LYS A 155 20.83 -64.64 -16.51
C LYS A 155 21.83 -65.78 -16.34
N GLU A 156 22.96 -65.55 -15.66
CA GLU A 156 23.97 -66.58 -15.35
C GLU A 156 23.37 -67.67 -14.43
N THR A 157 22.65 -67.27 -13.36
CA THR A 157 21.97 -68.22 -12.47
C THR A 157 20.91 -69.05 -13.17
N GLU A 158 20.12 -68.45 -14.05
CA GLU A 158 19.12 -69.16 -14.86
C GLU A 158 19.74 -70.16 -15.85
N GLN A 159 20.89 -69.81 -16.42
CA GLN A 159 21.63 -70.71 -17.26
C GLN A 159 22.17 -71.92 -16.47
N ASP A 160 22.73 -71.64 -15.30
CA ASP A 160 23.21 -72.72 -14.40
C ASP A 160 22.07 -73.67 -13.99
N ILE A 161 20.89 -73.14 -13.61
CA ILE A 161 19.72 -73.96 -13.30
C ILE A 161 19.38 -74.86 -14.46
N LYS A 162 19.31 -74.31 -15.66
CA LYS A 162 18.98 -75.08 -16.86
C LYS A 162 20.01 -76.15 -17.18
N ASP A 163 21.29 -75.88 -16.98
CA ASP A 163 22.36 -76.85 -17.18
C ASP A 163 22.25 -77.99 -16.18
N TYR A 164 21.98 -77.74 -14.91
CA TYR A 164 21.74 -78.75 -13.89
C TYR A 164 20.42 -79.52 -14.10
N GLU A 165 19.38 -78.91 -14.62
CA GLU A 165 18.13 -79.60 -15.03
C GLU A 165 18.40 -80.62 -16.15
N ASN A 166 19.20 -80.25 -17.16
CA ASN A 166 19.62 -81.18 -18.22
C ASN A 166 20.41 -82.35 -17.64
N MET A 167 21.35 -82.08 -16.73
CA MET A 167 22.16 -83.14 -16.05
C MET A 167 21.28 -84.05 -15.17
N ARG A 168 20.30 -83.50 -14.46
CA ARG A 168 19.31 -84.23 -13.65
C ARG A 168 18.48 -85.18 -14.54
N ASP A 169 17.97 -84.69 -15.66
CA ASP A 169 17.13 -85.43 -16.57
C ASP A 169 17.94 -86.56 -17.22
N GLN A 170 19.19 -86.28 -17.67
CA GLN A 170 20.07 -87.26 -18.16
C GLN A 170 20.37 -88.35 -17.15
N SER A 171 20.66 -87.99 -15.89
CA SER A 171 20.90 -88.96 -14.80
C SER A 171 19.64 -89.79 -14.48
N SER A 172 18.45 -89.19 -14.57
CA SER A 172 17.17 -89.91 -14.45
C SER A 172 17.03 -90.99 -15.52
N ASP A 173 17.27 -90.64 -16.78
CA ASP A 173 17.20 -91.60 -17.90
C ASP A 173 18.21 -92.71 -17.76
N GLN A 174 19.43 -92.40 -17.37
CA GLN A 174 20.46 -93.39 -17.11
C GLN A 174 20.09 -94.27 -15.91
N TYR A 175 19.51 -93.73 -14.83
CA TYR A 175 19.03 -94.53 -13.69
C TYR A 175 17.96 -95.53 -14.13
N TRP A 176 16.96 -95.11 -14.85
CA TRP A 176 15.88 -96.00 -15.29
C TRP A 176 16.36 -97.06 -16.29
N SER A 177 17.32 -96.71 -17.16
CA SER A 177 17.95 -97.65 -18.08
C SER A 177 18.76 -98.73 -17.30
N ALA A 178 19.59 -98.28 -16.38
CA ALA A 178 20.44 -99.19 -15.59
C ALA A 178 19.60 -100.07 -14.66
N LEU A 179 18.52 -99.51 -14.03
CA LEU A 179 17.60 -100.27 -13.20
C LEU A 179 16.84 -101.30 -14.01
N GLY A 180 16.40 -100.97 -15.23
CA GLY A 180 15.77 -101.89 -16.14
C GLY A 180 16.65 -103.13 -16.48
N GLU A 181 17.95 -102.92 -16.82
CA GLU A 181 18.88 -103.97 -17.08
C GLU A 181 19.20 -104.75 -15.75
N ALA A 182 19.37 -104.10 -14.62
CA ALA A 182 19.52 -104.77 -13.32
C ALA A 182 18.34 -105.71 -13.01
N ASN A 183 17.10 -105.28 -13.18
CA ASN A 183 15.91 -106.11 -12.95
C ASN A 183 15.85 -107.30 -13.93
N LYS A 184 16.18 -107.17 -15.20
CA LYS A 184 16.35 -108.24 -16.16
C LYS A 184 17.36 -109.28 -15.73
N TYR A 185 18.57 -108.88 -15.32
CA TYR A 185 19.53 -109.78 -14.81
C TYR A 185 19.14 -110.39 -13.44
N LYS A 186 18.45 -109.75 -12.58
CA LYS A 186 17.87 -110.27 -11.34
C LYS A 186 16.92 -111.44 -11.62
N ASP A 187 16.05 -111.23 -12.62
CA ASP A 187 15.08 -112.30 -13.07
C ASP A 187 15.88 -113.51 -13.68
N LEU A 188 16.94 -113.25 -14.45
CA LEU A 188 17.78 -114.27 -14.96
C LEU A 188 18.53 -115.03 -13.87
N VAL A 189 19.03 -114.33 -12.86
CA VAL A 189 19.64 -114.97 -11.68
C VAL A 189 18.62 -115.84 -10.95
N THR A 190 17.40 -115.35 -10.73
CA THR A 190 16.33 -116.06 -10.02
C THR A 190 15.96 -117.32 -10.81
N SER A 191 15.67 -117.20 -12.12
CA SER A 191 15.25 -118.27 -12.95
C SER A 191 16.34 -119.33 -13.14
N THR A 192 17.63 -118.94 -13.34
CA THR A 192 18.77 -119.80 -13.44
C THR A 192 19.04 -120.52 -12.14
N SER A 193 18.99 -119.87 -11.00
CA SER A 193 19.10 -120.49 -9.68
C SER A 193 18.03 -121.58 -9.48
N ALA A 194 16.74 -121.32 -9.85
CA ALA A 194 15.72 -122.32 -9.77
C ALA A 194 15.98 -123.51 -10.67
N LYS A 195 16.48 -123.34 -11.92
CA LYS A 195 16.87 -124.44 -12.81
C LYS A 195 17.97 -125.25 -12.19
N ILE A 196 19.02 -124.65 -11.66
CA ILE A 196 20.10 -125.30 -10.97
C ILE A 196 19.60 -126.13 -9.79
N ALA A 197 18.69 -125.60 -8.98
CA ALA A 197 18.06 -126.30 -7.83
C ALA A 197 17.26 -127.56 -8.32
N ALA A 198 16.50 -127.40 -9.36
CA ALA A 198 15.71 -128.52 -9.99
C ALA A 198 16.67 -129.59 -10.54
N LEU A 199 17.74 -129.22 -11.23
CA LEU A 199 18.74 -130.13 -11.75
C LEU A 199 19.51 -130.85 -10.62
N LYS A 200 19.85 -130.16 -9.58
CA LYS A 200 20.49 -130.75 -8.37
C LYS A 200 19.53 -131.77 -7.73
N THR A 201 18.21 -131.50 -7.64
CA THR A 201 17.26 -132.48 -7.13
C THR A 201 17.18 -133.70 -8.07
N GLN A 202 17.18 -133.47 -9.40
CA GLN A 202 17.22 -134.52 -10.38
C GLN A 202 18.50 -135.33 -10.25
N GLN A 203 19.65 -134.75 -10.16
CA GLN A 203 20.97 -135.38 -9.94
C GLN A 203 20.96 -136.29 -8.74
N GLN A 204 20.37 -135.89 -7.65
CA GLN A 204 20.24 -136.73 -6.44
C GLN A 204 19.35 -137.96 -6.62
N SER A 205 18.45 -138.03 -7.64
CA SER A 205 17.56 -139.11 -7.94
C SER A 205 18.16 -140.09 -8.99
N ILE A 206 19.29 -139.74 -9.59
CA ILE A 206 20.05 -140.61 -10.57
C ILE A 206 21.08 -141.44 -9.88
N ASP A 207 21.06 -142.82 -10.06
CA ASP A 207 22.10 -143.72 -9.60
C ASP A 207 23.30 -143.66 -10.56
N PRO A 208 24.51 -143.14 -10.15
CA PRO A 208 25.65 -142.99 -10.99
C PRO A 208 26.14 -144.30 -11.58
N ASP A 209 25.93 -145.43 -10.89
CA ASP A 209 26.46 -146.74 -11.30
C ASP A 209 25.56 -147.38 -12.37
N VAL A 210 24.24 -146.97 -12.41
CA VAL A 210 23.23 -147.55 -13.37
C VAL A 210 23.12 -146.60 -14.60
N SER A 211 23.21 -145.23 -14.47
CA SER A 211 22.93 -144.22 -15.46
C SER A 211 24.11 -143.20 -15.58
N ALA A 212 25.33 -143.62 -15.67
CA ALA A 212 26.57 -142.73 -15.71
C ALA A 212 26.52 -141.61 -16.77
N GLY A 213 25.96 -141.92 -18.00
CA GLY A 213 25.84 -140.90 -19.00
C GLY A 213 24.83 -139.75 -18.67
N GLU A 214 23.68 -140.13 -18.11
CA GLU A 214 22.63 -139.14 -17.70
C GLU A 214 23.17 -138.28 -16.49
N TYR A 215 23.77 -138.91 -15.49
CA TYR A 215 24.42 -138.21 -14.40
C TYR A 215 25.54 -137.22 -14.83
N GLY A 216 26.34 -137.67 -15.82
CA GLY A 216 27.38 -136.78 -16.40
C GLY A 216 26.81 -135.59 -17.15
N THR A 217 25.63 -135.77 -17.88
CA THR A 217 24.99 -134.69 -18.59
C THR A 217 24.39 -133.71 -17.63
N VAL A 218 23.66 -134.18 -16.62
CA VAL A 218 23.08 -133.29 -15.60
C VAL A 218 24.20 -132.51 -14.80
N THR A 219 25.30 -133.15 -14.53
CA THR A 219 26.45 -132.54 -13.89
C THR A 219 27.09 -131.42 -14.75
N SER A 220 27.21 -131.69 -16.10
CA SER A 220 27.69 -130.70 -17.04
C SER A 220 26.73 -129.48 -17.18
N ASP A 221 25.41 -129.79 -17.22
CA ASP A 221 24.38 -128.72 -17.28
C ASP A 221 24.39 -127.86 -16.06
N ILE A 222 24.51 -128.47 -14.85
CA ILE A 222 24.68 -127.71 -13.58
C ILE A 222 25.93 -126.83 -13.62
N ALA A 223 27.04 -127.35 -14.11
CA ALA A 223 28.27 -126.59 -14.22
C ALA A 223 28.12 -125.40 -15.18
N THR A 224 27.54 -125.63 -16.37
CA THR A 224 27.28 -124.61 -17.38
C THR A 224 26.33 -123.50 -16.85
N LEU A 225 25.24 -123.91 -16.22
CA LEU A 225 24.27 -122.95 -15.66
C LEU A 225 24.87 -122.23 -14.45
N THR A 226 25.82 -122.85 -13.71
CA THR A 226 26.52 -122.17 -12.63
C THR A 226 27.43 -121.05 -13.12
N VAL A 227 28.13 -121.29 -14.23
CA VAL A 227 28.93 -120.29 -14.92
C VAL A 227 28.05 -119.15 -15.42
N GLN A 228 26.87 -119.47 -16.03
CA GLN A 228 25.91 -118.45 -16.46
C GLN A 228 25.34 -117.69 -15.24
N LEU A 229 25.02 -118.36 -14.15
CA LEU A 229 24.51 -117.75 -12.93
C LEU A 229 25.55 -116.71 -12.40
N ASN A 230 26.82 -117.07 -12.29
CA ASN A 230 27.84 -116.15 -11.84
C ASN A 230 28.01 -114.93 -12.76
N SER A 231 27.88 -115.14 -14.08
CA SER A 231 27.89 -114.05 -15.06
C SER A 231 26.66 -113.11 -14.86
N TYR A 232 25.47 -113.68 -14.67
CA TYR A 232 24.28 -112.90 -14.45
C TYR A 232 24.33 -112.13 -13.10
N GLN A 233 24.86 -112.77 -12.04
CA GLN A 233 25.12 -112.12 -10.78
C GLN A 233 26.09 -110.96 -10.88
N ALA A 234 27.17 -111.12 -11.67
CA ALA A 234 28.14 -110.06 -11.92
C ALA A 234 27.47 -108.89 -12.65
N SER A 235 26.71 -109.18 -13.75
CA SER A 235 25.97 -108.11 -14.50
C SER A 235 24.92 -107.46 -13.67
N TYR A 236 24.15 -108.21 -12.85
CA TYR A 236 23.21 -107.61 -11.88
C TYR A 236 23.88 -106.64 -10.90
N ALA A 237 25.02 -107.05 -10.34
CA ALA A 237 25.76 -106.20 -9.39
C ALA A 237 26.28 -104.92 -10.09
N GLU A 238 26.81 -105.05 -11.32
CA GLU A 238 27.30 -103.95 -12.12
C GLU A 238 26.14 -102.93 -12.42
N TYR A 239 25.04 -103.36 -13.02
CA TYR A 239 23.92 -102.49 -13.36
C TYR A 239 23.24 -101.91 -12.13
N ASN A 240 23.15 -102.68 -11.02
CA ASN A 240 22.58 -102.14 -9.78
C ASN A 240 23.49 -101.10 -9.12
N ALA A 241 24.81 -101.25 -9.23
CA ALA A 241 25.80 -100.23 -8.81
C ALA A 241 25.66 -98.95 -9.65
N ALA A 242 25.61 -99.13 -11.02
CA ALA A 242 25.41 -98.03 -11.96
C ALA A 242 24.06 -97.27 -11.66
N ALA A 243 22.99 -98.02 -11.43
CA ALA A 243 21.72 -97.41 -11.05
C ALA A 243 21.80 -96.58 -9.72
N SER A 244 22.52 -97.14 -8.74
CA SER A 244 22.73 -96.45 -7.47
C SER A 244 23.56 -95.16 -7.64
N GLU A 245 24.57 -95.18 -8.50
CA GLU A 245 25.37 -94.01 -8.83
C GLU A 245 24.57 -92.93 -9.57
N HIS A 246 23.81 -93.35 -10.60
CA HIS A 246 22.95 -92.37 -11.30
C HIS A 246 21.87 -91.77 -10.43
N LEU A 247 21.25 -92.53 -9.48
CA LEU A 247 20.33 -92.03 -8.49
C LEU A 247 21.01 -91.03 -7.54
N ALA A 248 22.22 -91.31 -7.09
CA ALA A 248 23.00 -90.36 -6.26
C ALA A 248 23.26 -89.04 -6.99
N ASN A 249 23.65 -89.15 -8.30
CA ASN A 249 23.87 -87.98 -9.16
C ASN A 249 22.57 -87.19 -9.36
N TYR A 250 21.48 -87.89 -9.67
CA TYR A 250 20.17 -87.24 -9.77
C TYR A 250 19.79 -86.41 -8.50
N ASN A 251 19.89 -87.04 -7.32
CA ASN A 251 19.57 -86.34 -6.06
C ASN A 251 20.53 -85.16 -5.80
N SER A 252 21.82 -85.30 -6.18
CA SER A 252 22.78 -84.17 -6.06
C SER A 252 22.41 -83.00 -6.96
N TYR A 253 22.00 -83.31 -8.21
CA TYR A 253 21.56 -82.22 -9.13
C TYR A 253 20.26 -81.59 -8.66
N VAL A 254 19.28 -82.32 -8.13
CA VAL A 254 18.06 -81.76 -7.51
C VAL A 254 18.41 -80.79 -6.39
N ALA A 255 19.25 -81.20 -5.44
CA ALA A 255 19.70 -80.34 -4.34
C ALA A 255 20.44 -79.08 -4.85
N LYS A 256 21.21 -79.21 -5.92
CA LYS A 256 21.89 -78.05 -6.53
C LYS A 256 20.95 -77.09 -7.21
N ILE A 257 19.92 -77.58 -7.90
CA ILE A 257 18.85 -76.77 -8.49
C ILE A 257 18.13 -76.00 -7.42
N GLU A 258 17.66 -76.66 -6.32
CA GLU A 258 17.00 -75.96 -5.20
C GLU A 258 17.86 -74.85 -4.58
N GLN A 259 19.17 -75.11 -4.41
CA GLN A 259 20.14 -74.10 -3.95
C GLN A 259 20.22 -72.91 -4.91
N LEU A 260 20.28 -73.17 -6.23
CA LEU A 260 20.36 -72.13 -7.26
C LEU A 260 19.04 -71.31 -7.36
N GLU A 261 17.88 -71.98 -7.24
CA GLU A 261 16.58 -71.27 -7.17
C GLU A 261 16.50 -70.33 -5.98
N SER A 262 16.90 -70.77 -4.78
CA SER A 262 16.98 -69.93 -3.61
C SER A 262 17.96 -68.75 -3.78
N SER A 263 19.10 -69.01 -4.48
CA SER A 263 20.05 -67.96 -4.85
C SER A 263 19.44 -66.95 -5.80
N LYS A 264 18.71 -67.44 -6.83
CA LYS A 264 18.00 -66.59 -7.80
C LYS A 264 16.98 -65.68 -7.11
N ASP A 265 16.17 -66.20 -6.18
CA ASP A 265 15.20 -65.41 -5.42
C ASP A 265 15.92 -64.34 -4.56
N SER A 266 17.03 -64.69 -3.93
CA SER A 266 17.84 -63.73 -3.18
C SER A 266 18.41 -62.60 -4.08
N VAL A 267 18.88 -62.95 -5.29
CA VAL A 267 19.37 -61.97 -6.28
C VAL A 267 18.23 -61.05 -6.73
N LYS A 268 17.03 -61.59 -6.98
CA LYS A 268 15.85 -60.77 -7.32
C LYS A 268 15.49 -59.77 -6.21
N GLN A 269 15.44 -60.24 -4.96
CA GLN A 269 15.13 -59.39 -3.82
C GLN A 269 16.18 -58.29 -3.64
N ASN A 270 17.45 -58.62 -3.73
CA ASN A 270 18.54 -57.64 -3.69
C ASN A 270 18.45 -56.62 -4.85
N TYR A 271 18.04 -57.06 -6.03
CA TYR A 271 17.81 -56.17 -7.19
C TYR A 271 16.68 -55.19 -6.92
N GLU A 272 15.52 -55.62 -6.42
CA GLU A 272 14.38 -54.77 -6.09
C GLU A 272 14.73 -53.74 -4.99
N ASP A 273 15.49 -54.17 -3.99
CA ASP A 273 15.93 -53.26 -2.91
C ASP A 273 16.93 -52.21 -3.44
N ALA A 274 17.88 -52.64 -4.30
CA ALA A 274 18.80 -51.75 -4.96
C ALA A 274 18.10 -50.77 -5.91
N GLN A 275 17.08 -51.23 -6.63
CA GLN A 275 16.27 -50.39 -7.52
C GLN A 275 15.56 -49.31 -6.71
N ARG A 276 14.85 -49.66 -5.63
CA ARG A 276 14.18 -48.70 -4.73
C ARG A 276 15.15 -47.66 -4.16
N SER A 277 16.32 -48.12 -3.72
CA SER A 277 17.37 -47.23 -3.20
C SER A 277 17.88 -46.26 -4.27
N ASN A 278 18.13 -46.76 -5.48
CA ASN A 278 18.61 -45.96 -6.61
C ASN A 278 17.55 -44.93 -7.08
N GLU A 279 16.30 -45.35 -7.15
CA GLU A 279 15.17 -44.43 -7.49
C GLU A 279 15.08 -43.30 -6.47
N SER A 280 15.17 -43.59 -5.17
CA SER A 280 15.21 -42.57 -4.10
C SER A 280 16.41 -41.62 -4.26
N ASN A 281 17.58 -42.14 -4.56
CA ASN A 281 18.80 -41.33 -4.76
C ASN A 281 18.69 -40.44 -6.00
N VAL A 282 18.12 -40.94 -7.09
CA VAL A 282 17.87 -40.16 -8.32
C VAL A 282 16.84 -39.08 -8.04
N ALA A 283 15.76 -39.36 -7.30
CA ALA A 283 14.75 -38.39 -6.91
C ALA A 283 15.36 -37.27 -6.04
N ALA A 284 16.10 -37.61 -5.00
CA ALA A 284 16.78 -36.64 -4.14
C ALA A 284 17.77 -35.75 -4.92
N SER A 285 18.47 -36.36 -5.90
CA SER A 285 19.39 -35.61 -6.77
C SER A 285 18.64 -34.66 -7.74
N ARG A 286 17.43 -35.03 -8.21
CA ARG A 286 16.57 -34.15 -9.01
C ARG A 286 16.09 -32.97 -8.17
N ASP A 287 15.64 -33.22 -6.94
CA ASP A 287 15.21 -32.18 -6.01
C ASP A 287 16.35 -31.20 -5.67
N SER A 288 17.56 -31.72 -5.54
CA SER A 288 18.75 -30.90 -5.37
C SER A 288 19.03 -29.99 -6.58
N VAL A 289 18.84 -30.48 -7.82
CA VAL A 289 18.95 -29.65 -9.03
C VAL A 289 17.87 -28.58 -9.07
N ALA A 290 16.61 -28.94 -8.73
CA ALA A 290 15.51 -27.99 -8.68
C ALA A 290 15.75 -26.87 -7.66
N SER A 291 16.20 -27.23 -6.46
CA SER A 291 16.54 -26.28 -5.39
C SER A 291 17.70 -25.35 -5.78
N ALA A 292 18.73 -25.90 -6.43
CA ALA A 292 19.85 -25.10 -6.91
C ALA A 292 19.44 -24.11 -8.01
N ARG A 293 18.54 -24.51 -8.91
CA ARG A 293 17.98 -23.62 -9.95
C ARG A 293 17.15 -22.50 -9.34
N LEU A 294 16.27 -22.82 -8.40
CA LEU A 294 15.48 -21.81 -7.69
C LEU A 294 16.37 -20.82 -6.92
N SER A 295 17.41 -21.32 -6.26
CA SER A 295 18.40 -20.46 -5.60
C SER A 295 19.14 -19.54 -6.56
N LYS A 296 19.46 -20.02 -7.77
CA LYS A 296 20.04 -19.21 -8.84
C LYS A 296 19.09 -18.10 -9.28
N GLU A 297 17.84 -18.43 -9.55
CA GLU A 297 16.80 -17.47 -9.98
C GLU A 297 16.59 -16.38 -8.92
N ASN A 298 16.48 -16.77 -7.65
CA ASN A 298 16.35 -15.82 -6.54
C ASN A 298 17.59 -14.93 -6.40
N ALA A 299 18.79 -15.48 -6.56
CA ALA A 299 20.01 -14.69 -6.50
C ALA A 299 20.09 -13.68 -7.65
N GLN A 300 19.68 -14.08 -8.84
CA GLN A 300 19.62 -13.19 -10.01
C GLN A 300 18.60 -12.08 -9.81
N MET A 301 17.37 -12.42 -9.41
CA MET A 301 16.31 -11.44 -9.18
C MET A 301 16.67 -10.42 -8.08
N THR A 302 17.31 -10.88 -7.00
CA THR A 302 17.76 -9.98 -5.92
C THR A 302 18.83 -9.03 -6.42
N ALA A 303 19.74 -9.54 -7.20
CA ALA A 303 20.86 -8.78 -7.77
C ALA A 303 20.38 -7.77 -8.82
N ASP A 304 19.47 -8.17 -9.71
CA ASP A 304 18.87 -7.28 -10.72
C ASP A 304 18.10 -6.13 -10.03
N ASN A 305 17.30 -6.44 -9.01
CA ASN A 305 16.58 -5.42 -8.24
C ASN A 305 17.52 -4.40 -7.58
N GLN A 306 18.66 -4.84 -7.08
CA GLN A 306 19.65 -3.94 -6.47
C GLN A 306 20.30 -3.03 -7.52
N VAL A 307 20.63 -3.57 -8.69
CA VAL A 307 21.17 -2.81 -9.83
C VAL A 307 20.14 -1.77 -10.32
N ASP A 308 18.88 -2.19 -10.48
CA ASP A 308 17.80 -1.32 -10.94
C ASP A 308 17.51 -0.18 -9.95
N GLN A 309 17.49 -0.46 -8.65
CA GLN A 309 17.36 0.59 -7.62
C GLN A 309 18.45 1.66 -7.71
N ILE A 310 19.70 1.26 -7.97
CA ILE A 310 20.79 2.24 -8.11
C ILE A 310 20.63 3.03 -9.41
N LYS A 311 20.18 2.39 -10.51
CA LYS A 311 19.90 3.09 -11.78
C LYS A 311 18.78 4.10 -11.62
N ASP A 312 17.70 3.75 -10.93
CA ASP A 312 16.60 4.67 -10.63
C ASP A 312 17.09 5.87 -9.80
N GLN A 313 17.99 5.64 -8.85
CA GLN A 313 18.63 6.72 -8.09
C GLN A 313 19.51 7.61 -8.97
N ILE A 314 20.22 7.03 -9.93
CA ILE A 314 21.02 7.81 -10.90
C ILE A 314 20.11 8.66 -11.79
N GLU A 315 18.99 8.09 -12.27
CA GLU A 315 18.00 8.84 -13.05
C GLU A 315 17.36 9.96 -12.24
N ALA A 316 17.03 9.70 -10.97
CA ALA A 316 16.48 10.69 -10.03
C ALA A 316 17.45 11.83 -9.68
N CYS A 317 18.75 11.73 -10.05
CA CYS A 317 19.70 12.84 -9.96
C CYS A 317 19.41 13.94 -10.97
N ASN A 318 18.69 13.67 -12.04
CA ASN A 318 18.16 14.66 -12.97
C ASN A 318 16.77 15.07 -12.50
N VAL A 319 16.67 16.24 -11.91
CA VAL A 319 15.44 16.71 -11.26
C VAL A 319 14.67 17.60 -12.22
N TYR A 320 13.41 17.25 -12.45
CA TYR A 320 12.55 17.93 -13.43
C TYR A 320 11.43 18.72 -12.76
N ALA A 321 10.96 19.77 -13.43
CA ALA A 321 9.84 20.57 -13.00
C ALA A 321 8.51 19.79 -13.09
N PRO A 322 7.73 19.67 -12.00
CA PRO A 322 6.45 18.96 -12.02
C PRO A 322 5.31 19.74 -12.69
N ILE A 323 5.41 21.08 -12.69
CA ILE A 323 4.44 21.99 -13.29
C ILE A 323 5.16 23.11 -14.05
N SER A 324 4.43 23.78 -14.95
CA SER A 324 4.89 25.04 -15.56
C SER A 324 4.55 26.22 -14.65
N GLY A 325 5.44 27.20 -14.56
CA GLY A 325 5.24 28.39 -13.74
C GLY A 325 6.51 29.20 -13.51
N ILE A 326 6.46 30.10 -12.55
CA ILE A 326 7.61 30.92 -12.15
C ILE A 326 8.27 30.30 -10.93
N VAL A 327 9.59 30.24 -10.91
CA VAL A 327 10.38 29.85 -9.74
C VAL A 327 10.28 30.94 -8.67
N THR A 328 9.67 30.64 -7.55
CA THR A 328 9.46 31.60 -6.44
C THR A 328 10.47 31.47 -5.33
N SER A 329 11.12 30.33 -5.19
CA SER A 329 12.22 30.16 -4.24
C SER A 329 13.19 29.07 -4.71
N VAL A 330 14.48 29.26 -4.42
CA VAL A 330 15.55 28.27 -4.64
C VAL A 330 16.26 28.06 -3.31
N SER A 331 16.20 26.82 -2.80
CA SER A 331 16.69 26.49 -1.46
C SER A 331 18.07 25.84 -1.42
N VAL A 332 18.63 25.47 -2.59
CA VAL A 332 19.94 24.80 -2.70
C VAL A 332 20.86 25.59 -3.64
N LYS A 333 22.16 25.38 -3.48
CA LYS A 333 23.19 26.00 -4.32
C LYS A 333 24.14 24.95 -4.88
N GLU A 334 24.79 25.29 -5.98
CA GLU A 334 25.87 24.48 -6.53
C GLU A 334 26.97 24.23 -5.48
N GLY A 335 27.38 22.98 -5.32
CA GLY A 335 28.33 22.50 -4.33
C GLY A 335 27.72 22.16 -2.95
N ASP A 336 26.46 22.42 -2.72
CA ASP A 336 25.78 22.01 -1.48
C ASP A 336 25.59 20.49 -1.46
N LYS A 337 25.58 19.93 -0.24
CA LYS A 337 25.19 18.52 -0.05
C LYS A 337 23.68 18.43 0.10
N TYR A 338 23.03 17.81 -0.86
CA TYR A 338 21.58 17.66 -0.86
C TYR A 338 21.09 16.70 0.21
N ALA A 339 20.25 17.19 1.11
CA ALA A 339 19.78 16.44 2.29
C ALA A 339 18.34 15.87 2.14
N GLY A 340 17.79 15.85 0.94
CA GLY A 340 16.39 15.39 0.73
C GLY A 340 15.35 16.48 1.02
N THR A 341 15.75 17.75 1.03
CA THR A 341 14.87 18.90 1.27
C THR A 341 14.35 19.48 -0.05
N GLN A 342 13.49 20.47 0.04
CA GLN A 342 13.04 21.22 -1.11
C GLN A 342 14.21 21.84 -1.88
N ILE A 343 14.23 21.67 -3.21
CA ILE A 343 15.22 22.27 -4.12
C ILE A 343 14.74 23.66 -4.54
N LEU A 344 13.53 23.73 -5.11
CA LEU A 344 12.90 24.98 -5.50
C LEU A 344 11.37 24.83 -5.48
N THR A 345 10.69 25.99 -5.49
CA THR A 345 9.22 26.06 -5.62
C THR A 345 8.88 26.71 -6.94
N ILE A 346 7.91 26.13 -7.64
CA ILE A 346 7.33 26.66 -8.87
C ILE A 346 5.87 26.98 -8.60
N GLU A 347 5.44 28.18 -9.01
CA GLU A 347 4.06 28.59 -8.87
C GLU A 347 3.46 28.96 -10.22
N ASP A 348 2.29 28.40 -10.52
CA ASP A 348 1.55 28.65 -11.74
C ASP A 348 0.90 30.03 -11.66
N THR A 349 1.42 30.99 -12.43
CA THR A 349 0.90 32.35 -12.52
C THR A 349 -0.06 32.56 -13.69
N SER A 350 -0.51 31.49 -14.36
CA SER A 350 -1.52 31.57 -15.43
C SER A 350 -2.90 32.00 -14.91
N ALA A 351 -3.19 31.73 -13.65
CA ALA A 351 -4.38 32.15 -12.93
C ALA A 351 -4.04 32.43 -11.45
N TYR A 352 -4.80 33.31 -10.84
CA TYR A 352 -4.64 33.67 -9.43
C TYR A 352 -5.86 33.32 -8.62
N GLU A 353 -5.64 32.97 -7.38
CA GLU A 353 -6.66 32.81 -6.35
C GLU A 353 -6.37 33.73 -5.18
N ILE A 354 -7.40 34.14 -4.46
CA ILE A 354 -7.25 34.88 -3.22
C ILE A 354 -7.80 34.04 -2.09
N VAL A 355 -6.95 33.76 -1.12
CA VAL A 355 -7.34 33.07 0.10
C VAL A 355 -7.64 34.11 1.17
N THR A 356 -8.87 34.08 1.68
CA THR A 356 -9.34 34.96 2.75
C THR A 356 -9.99 34.15 3.85
N GLU A 357 -10.08 34.76 5.02
CA GLU A 357 -10.79 34.22 6.18
C GLU A 357 -11.98 35.11 6.49
N ILE A 358 -13.15 34.51 6.61
CA ILE A 358 -14.42 35.18 6.90
C ILE A 358 -14.90 34.76 8.27
N ASP A 359 -15.40 35.73 9.04
CA ASP A 359 -15.93 35.50 10.38
C ASP A 359 -17.19 34.61 10.37
N GLU A 360 -17.43 33.89 11.45
CA GLU A 360 -18.59 33.00 11.63
C GLU A 360 -19.93 33.74 11.42
N TYR A 361 -20.00 35.01 11.76
CA TYR A 361 -21.22 35.82 11.59
C TYR A 361 -21.62 36.01 10.12
N ASP A 362 -20.63 36.14 9.22
CA ASP A 362 -20.87 36.46 7.81
C ASP A 362 -20.78 35.25 6.89
N ILE A 363 -20.11 34.14 7.31
CA ILE A 363 -19.91 32.97 6.45
C ILE A 363 -21.23 32.35 5.97
N GLY A 364 -22.30 32.41 6.79
CA GLY A 364 -23.61 31.89 6.43
C GLY A 364 -24.29 32.62 5.25
N LYS A 365 -23.83 33.83 4.92
CA LYS A 365 -24.33 34.68 3.82
C LYS A 365 -23.56 34.40 2.52
N ILE A 366 -22.37 33.75 2.58
CA ILE A 366 -21.47 33.55 1.44
C ILE A 366 -21.73 32.22 0.77
N LYS A 367 -21.86 32.25 -0.57
CA LYS A 367 -22.10 31.09 -1.41
C LYS A 367 -21.12 31.06 -2.58
N THR A 368 -20.79 29.85 -3.03
CA THR A 368 -20.00 29.65 -4.25
C THR A 368 -20.66 30.29 -5.45
N GLY A 369 -19.89 30.97 -6.29
CA GLY A 369 -20.35 31.68 -7.48
C GLY A 369 -20.72 33.15 -7.27
N GLN A 370 -20.74 33.66 -6.02
CA GLN A 370 -20.98 35.07 -5.77
C GLN A 370 -19.88 35.95 -6.36
N LYS A 371 -20.26 37.08 -6.97
CA LYS A 371 -19.34 38.07 -7.51
C LYS A 371 -18.53 38.72 -6.40
N VAL A 372 -17.23 38.91 -6.67
CA VAL A 372 -16.31 39.60 -5.76
C VAL A 372 -15.62 40.72 -6.49
N VAL A 373 -15.69 41.90 -5.92
CA VAL A 373 -14.88 43.05 -6.37
C VAL A 373 -13.57 43.03 -5.60
N ILE A 374 -12.47 43.07 -6.33
CA ILE A 374 -11.11 42.92 -5.79
C ILE A 374 -10.35 44.23 -6.05
N LYS A 375 -9.75 44.78 -5.03
CA LYS A 375 -8.86 45.95 -5.11
C LYS A 375 -7.52 45.65 -4.46
N THR A 376 -6.44 45.91 -5.18
CA THR A 376 -5.07 45.77 -4.65
C THR A 376 -4.32 47.09 -4.77
N ASN A 377 -3.30 47.28 -3.95
CA ASN A 377 -2.45 48.46 -4.06
C ASN A 377 -1.60 48.43 -5.35
N GLY A 378 -1.37 47.25 -5.93
CA GLY A 378 -0.58 47.07 -7.14
C GLY A 378 -1.34 47.44 -8.41
N THR A 379 -2.66 47.38 -8.42
CA THR A 379 -3.51 47.70 -9.57
C THR A 379 -4.00 49.18 -9.56
N GLY A 380 -3.65 49.94 -8.50
CA GLY A 380 -4.10 51.32 -8.34
C GLY A 380 -5.61 51.45 -8.19
N ASP A 381 -6.26 52.23 -9.05
CA ASP A 381 -7.70 52.43 -9.02
C ASP A 381 -8.49 51.42 -9.88
N GLU A 382 -7.81 50.51 -10.57
CA GLU A 382 -8.47 49.44 -11.32
C GLU A 382 -9.09 48.41 -10.39
N MET A 383 -10.37 48.17 -10.51
CA MET A 383 -11.11 47.15 -9.79
C MET A 383 -11.10 45.87 -10.63
N LEU A 384 -10.64 44.78 -10.03
CA LEU A 384 -10.67 43.47 -10.65
C LEU A 384 -11.95 42.73 -10.24
N GLU A 385 -12.40 41.85 -11.10
CA GLU A 385 -13.54 40.99 -10.84
C GLU A 385 -13.06 39.58 -10.55
N GLY A 386 -13.80 38.90 -9.67
CA GLY A 386 -13.62 37.51 -9.33
C GLY A 386 -14.91 36.91 -8.81
N HIS A 387 -14.87 35.65 -8.46
CA HIS A 387 -16.01 34.97 -7.87
C HIS A 387 -15.55 34.02 -6.74
N VAL A 388 -16.48 33.76 -5.82
CA VAL A 388 -16.25 32.78 -4.74
C VAL A 388 -16.14 31.39 -5.37
N LYS A 389 -14.94 30.80 -5.34
CA LYS A 389 -14.66 29.46 -5.85
C LYS A 389 -15.08 28.39 -4.87
N SER A 390 -14.74 28.55 -3.60
CA SER A 390 -15.10 27.59 -2.57
C SER A 390 -15.17 28.21 -1.18
N VAL A 391 -16.00 27.62 -0.32
CA VAL A 391 -16.14 27.96 1.09
C VAL A 391 -15.78 26.71 1.88
N ALA A 392 -14.85 26.81 2.82
CA ALA A 392 -14.44 25.68 3.63
C ALA A 392 -15.58 25.22 4.55
N PRO A 393 -15.88 23.92 4.62
CA PRO A 393 -16.95 23.41 5.50
C PRO A 393 -16.57 23.38 6.98
N ARG A 394 -15.28 23.62 7.28
CA ARG A 394 -14.71 23.58 8.64
C ARG A 394 -14.04 24.90 8.95
N ALA A 395 -14.29 25.40 10.18
CA ALA A 395 -13.63 26.57 10.68
C ALA A 395 -12.12 26.39 10.87
N THR A 396 -11.38 27.44 10.66
CA THR A 396 -9.98 27.57 11.07
C THR A 396 -9.98 27.88 12.56
N VAL A 397 -9.63 26.89 13.38
CA VAL A 397 -9.56 27.08 14.84
C VAL A 397 -8.16 27.62 15.17
N PRO A 398 -8.03 28.69 15.94
CA PRO A 398 -6.74 29.13 16.45
C PRO A 398 -6.07 28.00 17.26
N ILE A 399 -4.77 27.82 17.10
CA ILE A 399 -4.00 26.80 17.81
C ILE A 399 -4.21 27.02 19.32
N ALA A 400 -4.55 25.95 20.04
CA ALA A 400 -4.80 25.96 21.48
C ALA A 400 -3.67 26.64 22.25
N GLY A 401 -3.98 27.78 22.90
CA GLY A 401 -3.04 28.56 23.70
C GLY A 401 -3.05 30.07 23.45
N THR A 402 -3.72 30.56 22.39
CA THR A 402 -3.92 32.01 22.19
C THR A 402 -5.39 32.36 22.49
N THR A 403 -5.60 33.09 23.56
CA THR A 403 -6.92 33.40 24.14
C THR A 403 -7.69 34.51 23.40
N SER A 404 -7.45 34.77 22.13
CA SER A 404 -8.17 35.82 21.39
C SER A 404 -8.08 35.57 19.88
N GLY A 405 -8.95 34.73 19.38
CA GLY A 405 -9.14 34.57 17.95
C GLY A 405 -10.60 34.26 17.65
N ASN A 406 -11.24 35.09 16.82
CA ASN A 406 -12.57 34.80 16.29
C ASN A 406 -12.52 33.51 15.49
N VAL A 407 -13.63 32.79 15.47
CA VAL A 407 -13.82 31.62 14.59
C VAL A 407 -13.97 32.12 13.17
N THR A 408 -13.04 31.71 12.29
CA THR A 408 -13.04 32.09 10.89
C THR A 408 -13.17 30.87 9.97
N TYR A 409 -13.62 31.10 8.76
CA TYR A 409 -13.73 30.09 7.71
C TYR A 409 -12.93 30.52 6.50
N LYS A 410 -12.14 29.60 5.96
CA LYS A 410 -11.38 29.84 4.75
C LYS A 410 -12.31 29.92 3.54
N VAL A 411 -12.21 31.01 2.78
CA VAL A 411 -12.88 31.22 1.51
C VAL A 411 -11.84 31.43 0.43
N VAL A 412 -12.00 30.74 -0.69
CA VAL A 412 -11.13 30.87 -1.86
C VAL A 412 -11.90 31.59 -2.96
N ILE A 413 -11.31 32.63 -3.49
CA ILE A 413 -11.87 33.47 -4.55
C ILE A 413 -11.00 33.29 -5.79
N ALA A 414 -11.61 32.95 -6.92
CA ALA A 414 -10.92 32.97 -8.21
C ALA A 414 -10.90 34.38 -8.77
N VAL A 415 -9.76 34.81 -9.30
CA VAL A 415 -9.59 36.09 -9.96
C VAL A 415 -9.87 35.91 -11.45
N ASP A 416 -10.95 36.52 -11.96
CA ASP A 416 -11.38 36.38 -13.35
C ASP A 416 -10.68 37.37 -14.29
N THR A 417 -10.35 38.55 -13.76
CA THR A 417 -9.68 39.61 -14.54
C THR A 417 -8.19 39.41 -14.54
N LYS A 418 -7.60 39.16 -15.72
CA LYS A 418 -6.13 39.10 -15.87
C LYS A 418 -5.53 40.50 -15.80
N ASN A 419 -4.55 40.68 -14.92
CA ASN A 419 -3.81 41.92 -14.82
C ASN A 419 -2.31 41.62 -14.59
N GLU A 420 -1.44 42.13 -15.40
CA GLU A 420 0.02 41.91 -15.36
C GLU A 420 0.71 42.52 -14.11
N ALA A 421 0.04 43.45 -13.44
CA ALA A 421 0.54 44.04 -12.21
C ALA A 421 0.35 43.15 -10.98
N LEU A 422 -0.46 42.09 -11.08
CA LEU A 422 -0.65 41.16 -9.96
C LEU A 422 0.61 40.38 -9.66
N ARG A 423 0.92 40.21 -8.39
CA ARG A 423 2.02 39.36 -7.90
C ARG A 423 1.50 38.50 -6.76
N LEU A 424 2.13 37.37 -6.61
CA LEU A 424 1.90 36.48 -5.46
C LEU A 424 2.15 37.20 -4.14
N ASP A 425 1.47 36.79 -3.09
CA ASP A 425 1.51 37.36 -1.74
C ASP A 425 1.02 38.82 -1.61
N MET A 426 0.60 39.47 -2.69
CA MET A 426 -0.04 40.77 -2.58
C MET A 426 -1.31 40.68 -1.75
N THR A 427 -1.52 41.72 -0.93
CA THR A 427 -2.77 41.87 -0.17
C THR A 427 -3.84 42.46 -1.05
N ALA A 428 -5.00 41.81 -1.06
CA ALA A 428 -6.20 42.23 -1.76
C ALA A 428 -7.32 42.57 -0.78
N LYS A 429 -7.99 43.71 -1.01
CA LYS A 429 -9.24 44.06 -0.36
C LYS A 429 -10.37 43.54 -1.20
N LEU A 430 -11.29 42.85 -0.58
CA LEU A 430 -12.39 42.10 -1.21
C LEU A 430 -13.72 42.68 -0.77
N SER A 431 -14.66 42.77 -1.71
CA SER A 431 -16.07 43.05 -1.41
C SER A 431 -16.88 41.91 -2.03
N ILE A 432 -17.30 40.94 -1.22
CA ILE A 432 -18.09 39.80 -1.64
C ILE A 432 -19.57 40.26 -1.74
N VAL A 433 -20.10 40.33 -2.95
CA VAL A 433 -21.43 40.87 -3.22
C VAL A 433 -22.49 39.86 -2.77
N LEU A 434 -23.32 40.27 -1.82
CA LEU A 434 -24.45 39.48 -1.34
C LEU A 434 -25.68 39.70 -2.20
N SER A 435 -25.96 40.98 -2.49
CA SER A 435 -27.03 41.43 -3.36
C SER A 435 -26.71 42.78 -3.96
N GLU A 436 -27.20 43.02 -5.15
CA GLU A 436 -27.03 44.26 -5.89
C GLU A 436 -28.37 44.66 -6.50
N THR A 437 -28.76 45.93 -6.35
CA THR A 437 -29.97 46.48 -6.94
C THR A 437 -29.63 47.80 -7.64
N ASP A 438 -29.94 47.88 -8.92
CA ASP A 438 -29.66 49.08 -9.71
C ASP A 438 -30.84 50.06 -9.66
N ASN A 439 -30.48 51.36 -9.60
CA ASN A 439 -31.42 52.46 -9.72
C ASN A 439 -32.63 52.34 -8.77
N THR A 440 -32.40 51.92 -7.52
CA THR A 440 -33.43 51.79 -6.50
C THR A 440 -33.54 53.02 -5.64
N LEU A 441 -34.75 53.26 -5.07
CA LEU A 441 -35.01 54.37 -4.17
C LEU A 441 -34.31 54.08 -2.84
N THR A 442 -33.44 55.00 -2.40
CA THR A 442 -32.63 54.78 -1.20
C THR A 442 -32.84 55.89 -0.16
N VAL A 443 -32.79 55.48 1.09
CA VAL A 443 -32.76 56.38 2.24
C VAL A 443 -31.52 56.05 3.10
N PRO A 444 -30.97 57.02 3.83
CA PRO A 444 -29.92 56.68 4.82
C PRO A 444 -30.43 55.62 5.81
N TYR A 445 -29.55 54.67 6.18
CA TYR A 445 -29.92 53.60 7.10
C TYR A 445 -30.43 54.14 8.43
N ASP A 446 -29.89 55.24 8.92
CA ASP A 446 -30.25 55.91 10.17
C ASP A 446 -31.61 56.66 10.10
N SER A 447 -32.24 56.76 8.91
CA SER A 447 -33.59 57.30 8.74
C SER A 447 -34.69 56.27 8.88
N LEU A 448 -34.31 54.95 8.92
CA LEU A 448 -35.29 53.88 9.13
C LEU A 448 -35.66 53.77 10.61
N ILE A 449 -36.92 53.85 10.89
CA ILE A 449 -37.50 53.71 12.23
C ILE A 449 -38.46 52.53 12.21
N TYR A 450 -38.50 51.78 13.28
CA TYR A 450 -39.40 50.65 13.44
C TYR A 450 -40.46 50.98 14.52
N ASP A 451 -41.71 50.71 14.24
CA ASP A 451 -42.79 50.85 15.22
C ASP A 451 -42.80 49.69 16.23
N ASP A 452 -43.69 49.71 17.20
CA ASP A 452 -43.86 48.71 18.26
C ASP A 452 -44.19 47.31 17.68
N ASP A 453 -44.74 47.24 16.47
CA ASP A 453 -45.06 46.01 15.74
C ASP A 453 -43.93 45.61 14.78
N ASN A 454 -42.75 46.27 14.83
CA ASN A 454 -41.59 46.06 14.00
C ASN A 454 -41.79 46.34 12.49
N ASN A 455 -42.74 47.24 12.14
CA ASN A 455 -42.92 47.70 10.77
C ASN A 455 -41.99 48.88 10.49
N PRO A 456 -41.18 48.87 9.43
CA PRO A 456 -40.28 49.96 9.09
C PRO A 456 -41.04 51.13 8.47
N TYR A 457 -40.69 52.35 8.92
CA TYR A 457 -41.17 53.60 8.35
C TYR A 457 -40.07 54.65 8.31
N VAL A 458 -40.25 55.67 7.48
CA VAL A 458 -39.42 56.89 7.46
C VAL A 458 -40.26 58.12 7.81
N GLU A 459 -39.66 59.07 8.47
CA GLU A 459 -40.29 60.35 8.77
C GLU A 459 -40.10 61.30 7.59
N LYS A 460 -41.09 61.41 6.71
CA LYS A 460 -41.07 62.32 5.58
C LYS A 460 -41.43 63.75 6.02
N VAL A 461 -40.56 64.69 5.64
CA VAL A 461 -40.80 66.12 5.92
C VAL A 461 -41.56 66.74 4.76
N LEU A 462 -42.75 67.30 5.02
CA LEU A 462 -43.61 67.98 4.04
C LEU A 462 -43.14 69.43 3.81
N GLU A 463 -43.61 70.05 2.71
CA GLU A 463 -43.25 71.47 2.36
C GLU A 463 -43.60 72.46 3.44
N ASP A 464 -44.61 72.16 4.28
CA ASP A 464 -45.05 73.01 5.41
C ASP A 464 -44.23 72.79 6.68
N GLY A 465 -43.24 71.90 6.66
CA GLY A 465 -42.38 71.56 7.79
C GLY A 465 -42.97 70.50 8.73
N THR A 466 -44.17 69.97 8.43
CA THR A 466 -44.73 68.85 9.21
C THR A 466 -44.13 67.54 8.83
N VAL A 467 -44.07 66.56 9.76
CA VAL A 467 -43.52 65.26 9.58
C VAL A 467 -44.65 64.23 9.48
N GLU A 468 -44.55 63.39 8.40
CA GLU A 468 -45.47 62.27 8.16
C GLU A 468 -44.74 60.96 8.23
N ASN A 469 -45.29 60.00 8.97
CA ASN A 469 -44.69 58.62 9.03
C ASN A 469 -45.16 57.86 7.78
N VAL A 470 -44.18 57.56 6.89
CA VAL A 470 -44.44 56.79 5.68
C VAL A 470 -43.90 55.39 5.88
N TYR A 471 -44.77 54.40 5.95
CA TYR A 471 -44.39 53.00 6.02
C TYR A 471 -43.78 52.56 4.70
N VAL A 472 -42.64 51.82 4.80
CA VAL A 472 -41.85 51.39 3.68
C VAL A 472 -41.59 49.88 3.74
N THR A 473 -41.37 49.25 2.59
CA THR A 473 -40.79 47.91 2.51
C THR A 473 -39.32 48.09 2.30
N VAL A 474 -38.49 47.49 3.16
CA VAL A 474 -37.03 47.55 3.09
C VAL A 474 -36.53 46.39 2.21
N GLY A 475 -35.72 46.71 1.23
CA GLY A 475 -35.05 45.77 0.35
C GLY A 475 -33.57 45.54 0.74
N VAL A 476 -32.65 45.74 -0.22
CA VAL A 476 -31.20 45.63 -0.01
C VAL A 476 -30.74 46.76 0.93
N THR A 477 -29.85 46.41 1.86
CA THR A 477 -29.27 47.38 2.79
C THR A 477 -27.74 47.25 2.81
N ASN A 478 -27.07 48.36 3.04
CA ASN A 478 -25.64 48.37 3.38
C ASN A 478 -25.44 49.29 4.63
N ASP A 479 -24.19 49.51 5.03
CA ASP A 479 -23.85 50.30 6.24
C ASP A 479 -24.33 51.76 6.20
N TYR A 480 -24.71 52.29 5.02
CA TYR A 480 -25.03 53.72 4.85
C TYR A 480 -26.46 53.95 4.36
N TYR A 481 -26.99 53.06 3.53
CA TYR A 481 -28.28 53.25 2.87
C TYR A 481 -29.11 51.97 2.89
N ALA A 482 -30.42 52.16 2.86
CA ALA A 482 -31.39 51.10 2.69
C ALA A 482 -32.25 51.37 1.45
N GLU A 483 -32.48 50.34 0.65
CA GLU A 483 -33.50 50.33 -0.39
C GLU A 483 -34.87 50.36 0.24
N VAL A 484 -35.71 51.27 -0.21
CA VAL A 484 -37.07 51.39 0.28
C VAL A 484 -38.08 51.44 -0.87
N SER A 485 -39.24 50.86 -0.64
CA SER A 485 -40.37 50.90 -1.57
C SER A 485 -41.64 51.29 -0.84
N SER A 486 -42.29 52.32 -1.33
CA SER A 486 -43.62 52.79 -0.81
C SER A 486 -44.36 53.57 -1.91
N GLU A 487 -45.66 53.52 -1.90
CA GLU A 487 -46.50 54.34 -2.81
C GLU A 487 -46.45 55.84 -2.46
N ASN A 488 -46.11 56.16 -1.20
CA ASN A 488 -46.14 57.53 -0.66
C ASN A 488 -44.73 58.16 -0.55
N LEU A 489 -43.67 57.45 -0.97
CA LEU A 489 -42.30 57.96 -0.98
C LEU A 489 -41.75 58.00 -2.40
N LYS A 490 -41.25 59.17 -2.82
CA LYS A 490 -40.73 59.38 -4.17
C LYS A 490 -39.35 60.00 -4.14
N GLU A 491 -38.63 59.86 -5.26
CA GLU A 491 -37.36 60.57 -5.47
C GLU A 491 -37.60 62.09 -5.34
N GLY A 492 -36.71 62.75 -4.61
CA GLY A 492 -36.81 64.17 -4.27
C GLY A 492 -37.58 64.49 -2.96
N ASP A 493 -38.23 63.51 -2.36
CA ASP A 493 -38.80 63.66 -1.01
C ASP A 493 -37.69 63.83 0.03
N THR A 494 -38.00 64.53 1.13
CA THR A 494 -37.00 64.75 2.21
C THR A 494 -37.41 63.92 3.44
N VAL A 495 -36.47 63.21 4.01
CA VAL A 495 -36.66 62.36 5.20
C VAL A 495 -35.76 62.80 6.36
N ASN A 496 -36.24 62.63 7.56
CA ASN A 496 -35.51 62.90 8.77
C ASN A 496 -34.49 61.79 9.04
N VAL A 497 -33.25 62.17 9.42
CA VAL A 497 -32.22 61.26 9.90
C VAL A 497 -32.00 61.54 11.38
N LYS A 498 -32.26 60.54 12.22
CA LYS A 498 -31.97 60.62 13.67
C LYS A 498 -30.57 60.11 13.91
N ARG A 499 -29.64 61.03 14.14
CA ARG A 499 -28.30 60.63 14.66
C ARG A 499 -28.41 60.40 16.16
N ASP A 500 -28.15 59.19 16.58
CA ASP A 500 -27.97 58.88 18.00
C ASP A 500 -26.62 59.49 18.48
N LEU A 501 -26.71 60.69 19.07
CA LEU A 501 -25.55 61.35 19.65
C LEU A 501 -25.24 60.88 21.07
N SER A 502 -25.93 59.84 21.59
CA SER A 502 -25.76 59.37 22.97
C SER A 502 -24.38 58.69 23.18
N GLU A 503 -23.76 58.17 22.14
CA GLU A 503 -22.41 57.62 22.22
C GLU A 503 -21.29 58.68 22.11
N VAL A 504 -21.59 59.90 21.60
CA VAL A 504 -20.59 60.96 21.38
C VAL A 504 -20.46 61.89 22.57
N PHE A 505 -21.50 62.04 23.40
CA PHE A 505 -21.48 62.91 24.58
C PHE A 505 -22.12 62.19 25.77
N ASP A 506 -21.33 61.49 26.54
CA ASP A 506 -21.71 61.09 27.91
C ASP A 506 -21.57 62.30 28.86
N PHE A 507 -22.66 63.09 28.91
CA PHE A 507 -22.76 64.28 29.75
C PHE A 507 -22.71 63.95 31.23
N ASN A 508 -22.95 62.70 31.62
CA ASN A 508 -22.83 62.26 33.01
C ASN A 508 -21.37 62.03 33.39
N ALA A 509 -20.52 61.53 32.46
CA ALA A 509 -19.07 61.42 32.69
C ALA A 509 -18.42 62.79 32.84
N LEU A 510 -18.86 63.80 32.06
CA LEU A 510 -18.37 65.18 32.17
C LEU A 510 -18.81 65.88 33.48
N LEU A 511 -19.96 65.52 34.05
CA LEU A 511 -20.44 66.07 35.35
C LEU A 511 -19.75 65.37 36.54
N GLU A 512 -19.33 64.13 36.43
CA GLU A 512 -18.52 63.43 37.43
C GLU A 512 -17.11 63.98 37.47
N GLU A 513 -16.49 64.27 36.31
CA GLU A 513 -15.16 64.89 36.25
C GLU A 513 -15.16 66.33 36.80
N ALA A 514 -16.20 67.14 36.53
CA ALA A 514 -16.35 68.49 37.08
C ALA A 514 -16.70 68.52 38.59
N GLY A 515 -17.27 67.43 39.12
CA GLY A 515 -17.56 67.27 40.54
C GLY A 515 -16.35 66.85 41.41
N ALA A 516 -15.34 66.32 40.81
CA ALA A 516 -14.16 65.78 41.50
C ALA A 516 -13.08 66.86 41.78
N GLU A 517 -13.08 68.01 41.07
CA GLU A 517 -12.08 69.10 41.32
C GLU A 517 -12.53 70.13 42.34
N GLY A 518 -13.74 70.02 42.95
CA GLY A 518 -14.28 71.00 43.95
C GLY A 518 -14.12 70.59 45.43
N GLY A 519 -13.36 69.57 45.72
CA GLY A 519 -13.18 69.05 47.09
C GLY A 519 -11.74 68.99 47.56
N MET A 520 -11.12 70.15 47.80
CA MET A 520 -9.98 70.37 48.71
C MET A 520 -10.14 71.65 49.47
#